data_98483f4fdf28b335d30d7f7ec1ce6bac
#
_entry.id   98483f4fdf28b335d30d7f7ec1ce6bac
#
_cell.length_a   1.000
_cell.length_b   1.000
_cell.length_c   1.000
_cell.angle_alpha   90.00
_cell.angle_beta   90.00
_cell.angle_gamma   90.00
#
_symmetry.space_group_name_H-M   'P 1'
#
loop_
_entity.id
_entity.type
_entity.pdbx_description
1 polymer ?
#
loop_
_entity_poly.entity_id
_entity_poly.type
_entity_poly.pdbx_seq_one_letter_code
_entity_poly.pdbx_strand_id
1 'polypeptide(L)'
;MTPTGPPAGQPAQPAGTAPSAVWAAIAGRRAIRRFADRPLEPDHLERILQAGRRSGSAKNEQRWDFIVCRDRDHLAELSRLGPWTDHVAGAAVAIALVTPDPGAADAPLSIMFDLGQAAGNMQLAAWELDIGSCPATVYQHDLARRLLGYPADRHCEYLLSFGYPADPARLTDPPKRGGRRPLADIVHEERW
;
A
#
# COMPACT_ATOMS: atom_id res chain seq x y z
N MET A 1 -23.24 38.39 -15.10
CA MET A 1 -22.27 38.01 -14.06
C MET A 1 -22.93 36.92 -13.23
N THR A 2 -22.59 35.68 -13.50
CA THR A 2 -23.07 34.48 -12.78
C THR A 2 -22.08 34.19 -11.65
N PRO A 3 -22.52 34.01 -10.41
CA PRO A 3 -21.61 33.63 -9.33
C PRO A 3 -21.23 32.16 -9.45
N THR A 4 -19.94 31.90 -9.65
CA THR A 4 -19.35 30.57 -9.53
C THR A 4 -19.37 30.14 -8.07
N GLY A 5 -20.26 29.21 -7.74
CA GLY A 5 -20.26 28.53 -6.45
C GLY A 5 -19.04 27.60 -6.31
N PRO A 6 -18.62 27.28 -5.08
CA PRO A 6 -17.51 26.37 -4.84
C PRO A 6 -17.83 24.96 -5.34
N PRO A 7 -16.79 24.16 -5.73
CA PRO A 7 -17.00 22.82 -6.24
C PRO A 7 -17.63 21.92 -5.15
N ALA A 8 -18.75 21.32 -5.48
CA ALA A 8 -19.43 20.34 -4.64
C ALA A 8 -18.55 19.09 -4.50
N GLY A 9 -18.32 18.61 -3.27
CA GLY A 9 -17.81 17.26 -3.09
C GLY A 9 -16.83 16.95 -1.97
N GLN A 10 -16.79 17.72 -0.88
CA GLN A 10 -16.21 17.19 0.36
C GLN A 10 -17.35 16.95 1.37
N PRO A 11 -17.43 15.76 1.99
CA PRO A 11 -18.40 15.57 3.07
C PRO A 11 -18.07 16.56 4.18
N ALA A 12 -19.10 17.29 4.64
CA ALA A 12 -18.99 18.21 5.75
C ALA A 12 -18.42 17.44 6.96
N GLN A 13 -17.24 17.84 7.43
CA GLN A 13 -16.74 17.37 8.71
C GLN A 13 -17.65 17.93 9.80
N PRO A 14 -17.94 17.14 10.86
CA PRO A 14 -18.66 17.68 11.99
C PRO A 14 -17.91 18.90 12.54
N ALA A 15 -18.60 20.03 12.65
CA ALA A 15 -18.02 21.27 13.08
C ALA A 15 -17.38 21.10 14.48
N GLY A 16 -16.08 21.35 14.61
CA GLY A 16 -15.44 21.62 15.89
C GLY A 16 -14.34 20.68 16.38
N THR A 17 -14.00 19.59 15.70
CA THR A 17 -12.84 18.75 16.11
C THR A 17 -11.78 18.69 15.02
N ALA A 18 -10.51 18.90 15.39
CA ALA A 18 -9.41 18.61 14.49
C ALA A 18 -9.53 17.17 13.96
N PRO A 19 -9.20 16.89 12.68
CA PRO A 19 -9.25 15.54 12.15
C PRO A 19 -8.43 14.60 13.04
N SER A 20 -8.98 13.43 13.38
CA SER A 20 -8.20 12.44 14.12
C SER A 20 -6.98 12.05 13.29
N ALA A 21 -5.87 11.65 13.94
CA ALA A 21 -4.66 11.20 13.28
C ALA A 21 -4.95 10.08 12.25
N VAL A 22 -5.87 9.18 12.58
CA VAL A 22 -6.33 8.11 11.67
C VAL A 22 -6.98 8.67 10.41
N TRP A 23 -7.88 9.65 10.55
CA TRP A 23 -8.52 10.26 9.39
C TRP A 23 -7.52 11.03 8.53
N ALA A 24 -6.58 11.75 9.16
CA ALA A 24 -5.53 12.45 8.45
C ALA A 24 -4.67 11.50 7.60
N ALA A 25 -4.30 10.34 8.16
CA ALA A 25 -3.56 9.30 7.44
C ALA A 25 -4.36 8.72 6.26
N ILE A 26 -5.63 8.39 6.45
CA ILE A 26 -6.51 7.86 5.39
C ILE A 26 -6.67 8.89 4.27
N ALA A 27 -6.94 10.14 4.60
CA ALA A 27 -7.16 11.21 3.63
C ALA A 27 -5.86 11.68 2.97
N GLY A 28 -4.77 11.72 3.74
CA GLY A 28 -3.46 12.24 3.34
C GLY A 28 -2.61 11.28 2.52
N ARG A 29 -2.70 9.97 2.76
CA ARG A 29 -1.83 8.99 2.12
C ARG A 29 -1.84 9.07 0.60
N ARG A 30 -0.63 9.11 0.01
CA ARG A 30 -0.38 9.14 -1.44
C ARG A 30 0.56 8.02 -1.86
N ALA A 31 0.49 7.60 -3.12
CA ALA A 31 1.47 6.69 -3.70
C ALA A 31 2.75 7.46 -4.04
N ILE A 32 3.84 7.16 -3.34
CA ILE A 32 5.16 7.76 -3.53
C ILE A 32 6.03 6.76 -4.29
N ARG A 33 6.61 7.22 -5.40
CA ARG A 33 7.44 6.40 -6.32
C ARG A 33 8.87 6.92 -6.49
N ARG A 34 9.21 8.06 -5.88
CA ARG A 34 10.56 8.61 -5.86
C ARG A 34 10.99 8.75 -4.43
N PHE A 35 12.05 8.06 -4.09
CA PHE A 35 12.57 7.98 -2.74
C PHE A 35 13.93 8.65 -2.63
N ALA A 36 14.25 9.18 -1.46
CA ALA A 36 15.59 9.62 -1.11
C ALA A 36 16.51 8.40 -0.99
N ASP A 37 17.77 8.58 -1.32
CA ASP A 37 18.80 7.54 -1.12
C ASP A 37 19.21 7.50 0.36
N ARG A 38 18.29 6.98 1.16
CA ARG A 38 18.42 6.88 2.62
C ARG A 38 17.75 5.58 3.09
N PRO A 39 18.42 4.75 3.90
CA PRO A 39 17.80 3.57 4.51
C PRO A 39 16.68 3.98 5.48
N LEU A 40 15.72 3.09 5.70
CA LEU A 40 14.76 3.26 6.80
C LEU A 40 15.44 3.02 8.13
N GLU A 41 15.05 3.80 9.15
CA GLU A 41 15.42 3.50 10.53
C GLU A 41 14.85 2.12 10.93
N PRO A 42 15.60 1.33 11.71
CA PRO A 42 15.18 -0.03 12.07
C PRO A 42 13.82 -0.09 12.76
N ASP A 43 13.53 0.83 13.66
CA ASP A 43 12.26 0.93 14.39
C ASP A 43 11.10 1.35 13.48
N HIS A 44 11.34 2.16 12.46
CA HIS A 44 10.34 2.52 11.45
C HIS A 44 9.93 1.29 10.64
N LEU A 45 10.88 0.49 10.19
CA LEU A 45 10.56 -0.75 9.48
C LEU A 45 9.84 -1.74 10.38
N GLU A 46 10.29 -1.90 11.62
CA GLU A 46 9.60 -2.72 12.62
C GLU A 46 8.14 -2.27 12.78
N ARG A 47 7.89 -0.97 12.93
CA ARG A 47 6.54 -0.41 13.05
C ARG A 47 5.66 -0.75 11.85
N ILE A 48 6.19 -0.64 10.63
CA ILE A 48 5.48 -1.00 9.40
C ILE A 48 5.11 -2.49 9.40
N LEU A 49 6.06 -3.37 9.73
CA LEU A 49 5.83 -4.81 9.79
C LEU A 49 4.82 -5.18 10.87
N GLN A 50 4.88 -4.54 12.05
CA GLN A 50 3.92 -4.76 13.12
C GLN A 50 2.50 -4.30 12.73
N ALA A 51 2.35 -3.25 11.95
CA ALA A 51 1.06 -2.81 11.44
C ALA A 51 0.43 -3.85 10.52
N GLY A 52 1.21 -4.45 9.62
CA GLY A 52 0.76 -5.57 8.79
C GLY A 52 0.38 -6.79 9.63
N ARG A 53 1.26 -7.21 10.55
CA ARG A 53 1.04 -8.36 11.43
C ARG A 53 -0.23 -8.25 12.30
N ARG A 54 -0.61 -7.04 12.69
CA ARG A 54 -1.77 -6.77 13.54
C ARG A 54 -3.09 -6.63 12.79
N SER A 55 -3.09 -6.85 11.49
CA SER A 55 -4.31 -6.80 10.69
C SER A 55 -5.28 -7.93 11.05
N GLY A 56 -6.56 -7.66 10.92
CA GLY A 56 -7.57 -8.71 11.03
C GLY A 56 -7.46 -9.71 9.88
N SER A 57 -7.84 -10.95 10.14
CA SER A 57 -7.96 -11.99 9.13
C SER A 57 -9.11 -12.94 9.42
N ALA A 58 -9.67 -13.55 8.40
CA ALA A 58 -10.74 -14.53 8.54
C ALA A 58 -10.29 -15.67 9.47
N LYS A 59 -11.10 -15.97 10.50
CA LYS A 59 -10.81 -16.97 11.54
C LYS A 59 -9.45 -16.77 12.25
N ASN A 60 -8.85 -15.57 12.15
CA ASN A 60 -7.51 -15.27 12.65
C ASN A 60 -6.41 -16.16 12.07
N GLU A 61 -6.56 -16.61 10.83
CA GLU A 61 -5.62 -17.56 10.21
C GLU A 61 -4.34 -16.91 9.70
N GLN A 62 -4.32 -15.57 9.51
CA GLN A 62 -3.13 -14.77 9.22
C GLN A 62 -2.29 -15.35 8.08
N ARG A 63 -2.95 -15.65 6.95
CA ARG A 63 -2.38 -16.34 5.78
C ARG A 63 -1.46 -15.42 4.95
N TRP A 64 -0.55 -14.73 5.59
CA TRP A 64 0.45 -13.91 4.94
C TRP A 64 1.84 -14.13 5.54
N ASP A 65 2.82 -14.00 4.69
CA ASP A 65 4.24 -13.90 5.03
C ASP A 65 4.82 -12.65 4.37
N PHE A 66 5.83 -12.05 4.98
CA PHE A 66 6.46 -10.85 4.49
C PHE A 66 7.95 -11.09 4.23
N ILE A 67 8.37 -10.94 2.96
CA ILE A 67 9.78 -11.00 2.61
C ILE A 67 10.30 -9.58 2.49
N VAL A 68 11.28 -9.23 3.32
CA VAL A 68 11.88 -7.89 3.38
C VAL A 68 13.14 -7.84 2.52
N CYS A 69 13.13 -7.04 1.47
CA CYS A 69 14.23 -6.88 0.52
C CYS A 69 14.83 -5.48 0.66
N ARG A 70 16.15 -5.37 0.91
CA ARG A 70 16.88 -4.11 1.11
C ARG A 70 18.14 -4.01 0.25
N ASP A 71 18.62 -5.14 -0.25
CA ASP A 71 19.79 -5.16 -1.12
C ASP A 71 19.50 -4.41 -2.43
N ARG A 72 20.40 -3.53 -2.84
CA ARG A 72 20.20 -2.65 -4.01
C ARG A 72 20.09 -3.41 -5.31
N ASP A 73 20.92 -4.41 -5.49
CA ASP A 73 20.91 -5.21 -6.72
C ASP A 73 19.64 -6.06 -6.76
N HIS A 74 19.25 -6.63 -5.63
CA HIS A 74 17.98 -7.36 -5.52
C HIS A 74 16.77 -6.47 -5.77
N LEU A 75 16.71 -5.24 -5.22
CA LEU A 75 15.66 -4.28 -5.52
C LEU A 75 15.59 -3.91 -7.01
N ALA A 76 16.75 -3.78 -7.66
CA ALA A 76 16.82 -3.54 -9.09
C ALA A 76 16.28 -4.75 -9.91
N GLU A 77 16.52 -5.98 -9.47
CA GLU A 77 15.93 -7.17 -10.10
C GLU A 77 14.41 -7.23 -9.87
N LEU A 78 13.94 -6.96 -8.65
CA LEU A 78 12.51 -6.93 -8.31
C LEU A 78 11.75 -5.83 -9.07
N SER A 79 12.40 -4.75 -9.46
CA SER A 79 11.78 -3.70 -10.27
C SER A 79 11.39 -4.14 -11.69
N ARG A 80 11.82 -5.33 -12.11
CA ARG A 80 11.54 -5.92 -13.42
C ARG A 80 10.32 -6.86 -13.42
N LEU A 81 9.66 -7.02 -12.28
CA LEU A 81 8.55 -7.97 -12.11
C LEU A 81 7.24 -7.53 -12.77
N GLY A 82 7.19 -6.32 -13.31
CA GLY A 82 6.00 -5.83 -14.02
C GLY A 82 6.21 -4.46 -14.65
N PRO A 83 5.26 -3.99 -15.46
CA PRO A 83 5.37 -2.72 -16.18
C PRO A 83 5.27 -1.49 -15.28
N TRP A 84 4.89 -1.65 -14.02
CA TRP A 84 4.67 -0.56 -13.06
C TRP A 84 5.50 -0.72 -11.79
N THR A 85 6.55 -1.54 -11.84
CA THR A 85 7.39 -1.90 -10.69
C THR A 85 8.70 -1.10 -10.62
N ASP A 86 9.00 -0.23 -11.59
CA ASP A 86 10.25 0.54 -11.70
C ASP A 86 10.65 1.28 -10.41
N HIS A 87 9.65 1.78 -9.67
CA HIS A 87 9.89 2.51 -8.43
C HIS A 87 10.51 1.64 -7.31
N VAL A 88 10.46 0.31 -7.44
CA VAL A 88 11.04 -0.62 -6.46
C VAL A 88 12.56 -0.48 -6.42
N ALA A 89 13.21 -0.27 -7.56
CA ALA A 89 14.67 -0.11 -7.63
C ALA A 89 15.20 1.05 -6.77
N GLY A 90 14.42 2.14 -6.66
CA GLY A 90 14.80 3.32 -5.87
C GLY A 90 14.33 3.31 -4.43
N ALA A 91 13.62 2.28 -3.98
CA ALA A 91 13.09 2.20 -2.62
C ALA A 91 14.19 1.91 -1.59
N ALA A 92 13.99 2.32 -0.34
CA ALA A 92 14.83 1.91 0.77
C ALA A 92 14.59 0.43 1.15
N VAL A 93 13.35 -0.03 0.98
CA VAL A 93 12.94 -1.42 1.20
C VAL A 93 11.75 -1.76 0.32
N ALA A 94 11.70 -2.99 -0.17
CA ALA A 94 10.50 -3.60 -0.70
C ALA A 94 10.06 -4.75 0.22
N ILE A 95 8.76 -4.83 0.47
CA ILE A 95 8.16 -5.94 1.22
C ILE A 95 7.30 -6.73 0.25
N ALA A 96 7.70 -7.98 -0.02
CA ALA A 96 6.89 -8.88 -0.82
C ALA A 96 5.81 -9.50 0.08
N LEU A 97 4.57 -9.44 -0.40
CA LEU A 97 3.40 -9.96 0.29
C LEU A 97 3.11 -11.36 -0.24
N VAL A 98 3.44 -12.37 0.54
CA VAL A 98 3.32 -13.78 0.15
C VAL A 98 2.13 -14.40 0.85
N THR A 99 1.34 -15.17 0.12
CA THR A 99 0.16 -15.89 0.63
C THR A 99 0.14 -17.33 0.10
N PRO A 100 -0.72 -18.21 0.59
CA PRO A 100 -1.14 -19.37 -0.20
C PRO A 100 -1.63 -18.92 -1.58
N ASP A 101 -1.53 -19.77 -2.58
CA ASP A 101 -1.99 -19.40 -3.93
C ASP A 101 -3.49 -19.11 -3.94
N PRO A 102 -3.92 -17.86 -4.20
CA PRO A 102 -5.33 -17.49 -4.22
C PRO A 102 -6.08 -18.08 -5.44
N GLY A 103 -5.37 -18.60 -6.42
CA GLY A 103 -5.92 -19.29 -7.59
C GLY A 103 -6.13 -20.79 -7.38
N ALA A 104 -5.69 -21.37 -6.25
CA ALA A 104 -5.93 -22.78 -5.97
C ALA A 104 -7.43 -23.07 -5.80
N ALA A 105 -7.86 -24.26 -6.20
CA ALA A 105 -9.28 -24.62 -6.25
C ALA A 105 -10.00 -24.55 -4.89
N ASP A 106 -9.27 -24.73 -3.81
CA ASP A 106 -9.74 -24.69 -2.41
C ASP A 106 -9.33 -23.40 -1.68
N ALA A 107 -8.78 -22.43 -2.40
CA ALA A 107 -8.31 -21.18 -1.81
C ALA A 107 -9.48 -20.39 -1.18
N PRO A 108 -9.38 -19.98 0.09
CA PRO A 108 -10.38 -19.13 0.70
C PRO A 108 -10.46 -17.76 0.04
N LEU A 109 -11.67 -17.28 -0.25
CA LEU A 109 -11.90 -15.96 -0.84
C LEU A 109 -11.34 -14.82 0.02
N SER A 110 -11.14 -15.04 1.32
CA SER A 110 -10.62 -14.04 2.25
C SER A 110 -9.14 -13.72 2.06
N ILE A 111 -8.35 -14.58 1.40
CA ILE A 111 -6.88 -14.39 1.29
C ILE A 111 -6.53 -12.97 0.82
N MET A 112 -7.08 -12.55 -0.30
CA MET A 112 -6.74 -11.24 -0.88
C MET A 112 -7.38 -10.08 -0.12
N PHE A 113 -8.55 -10.28 0.50
CA PHE A 113 -9.18 -9.28 1.36
C PHE A 113 -8.33 -9.04 2.62
N ASP A 114 -7.91 -10.10 3.28
CA ASP A 114 -7.07 -10.06 4.49
C ASP A 114 -5.71 -9.43 4.18
N LEU A 115 -5.08 -9.82 3.06
CA LEU A 115 -3.83 -9.24 2.59
C LEU A 115 -3.95 -7.74 2.29
N GLY A 116 -5.06 -7.32 1.69
CA GLY A 116 -5.34 -5.91 1.40
C GLY A 116 -5.43 -5.07 2.68
N GLN A 117 -6.00 -5.61 3.76
CA GLN A 117 -6.02 -4.96 5.08
C GLN A 117 -4.59 -4.81 5.64
N ALA A 118 -3.79 -5.88 5.58
CA ALA A 118 -2.40 -5.85 6.04
C ALA A 118 -1.58 -4.80 5.27
N ALA A 119 -1.69 -4.78 3.94
CA ALA A 119 -1.04 -3.80 3.08
C ALA A 119 -1.48 -2.36 3.39
N GLY A 120 -2.78 -2.16 3.60
CA GLY A 120 -3.35 -0.86 3.97
C GLY A 120 -2.80 -0.35 5.31
N ASN A 121 -2.75 -1.20 6.33
CA ASN A 121 -2.22 -0.85 7.65
C ASN A 121 -0.72 -0.53 7.59
N MET A 122 0.09 -1.30 6.84
CA MET A 122 1.50 -1.00 6.63
C MET A 122 1.71 0.38 6.01
N GLN A 123 0.90 0.72 5.00
CA GLN A 123 1.00 2.00 4.32
C GLN A 123 0.55 3.18 5.19
N LEU A 124 -0.45 2.98 6.07
CA LEU A 124 -0.87 4.00 7.03
C LEU A 124 0.20 4.23 8.10
N ALA A 125 0.79 3.16 8.64
CA ALA A 125 1.90 3.25 9.59
C ALA A 125 3.13 3.93 8.97
N ALA A 126 3.44 3.66 7.70
CA ALA A 126 4.52 4.34 6.99
C ALA A 126 4.24 5.84 6.85
N TRP A 127 3.02 6.21 6.50
CA TRP A 127 2.62 7.62 6.36
C TRP A 127 2.76 8.40 7.69
N GLU A 128 2.40 7.78 8.83
CA GLU A 128 2.57 8.35 10.18
C GLU A 128 4.05 8.69 10.50
N LEU A 129 4.99 7.97 9.86
CA LEU A 129 6.43 8.10 10.05
C LEU A 129 7.10 8.94 8.93
N ASP A 130 6.33 9.71 8.16
CA ASP A 130 6.80 10.46 7.00
C ASP A 130 7.46 9.59 5.92
N ILE A 131 7.09 8.31 5.85
CA ILE A 131 7.58 7.35 4.88
C ILE A 131 6.57 7.20 3.75
N GLY A 132 7.05 7.41 2.53
CA GLY A 132 6.30 7.16 1.31
C GLY A 132 6.20 5.67 1.02
N SER A 133 5.09 5.28 0.40
CA SER A 133 4.87 3.90 -0.05
C SER A 133 4.15 3.83 -1.38
N CYS A 134 4.39 2.74 -2.11
CA CYS A 134 3.65 2.44 -3.33
C CYS A 134 3.49 0.92 -3.51
N PRO A 135 2.28 0.42 -3.81
CA PRO A 135 2.12 -0.96 -4.23
C PRO A 135 2.63 -1.16 -5.66
N ALA A 136 3.17 -2.33 -5.93
CA ALA A 136 3.60 -2.80 -7.23
C ALA A 136 3.00 -4.18 -7.49
N THR A 137 2.27 -4.35 -8.58
CA THR A 137 1.71 -5.63 -8.98
C THR A 137 2.77 -6.47 -9.68
N VAL A 138 2.88 -7.72 -9.28
CA VAL A 138 3.76 -8.71 -9.90
C VAL A 138 3.05 -9.31 -11.12
N TYR A 139 3.72 -9.26 -12.27
CA TYR A 139 3.25 -9.89 -13.51
C TYR A 139 4.09 -11.11 -13.89
N GLN A 140 5.34 -11.13 -13.43
CA GLN A 140 6.28 -12.22 -13.74
C GLN A 140 6.44 -13.14 -12.52
N HIS A 141 5.41 -13.94 -12.22
CA HIS A 141 5.35 -14.77 -11.01
C HIS A 141 6.48 -15.80 -10.92
N ASP A 142 6.88 -16.42 -12.05
CA ASP A 142 8.02 -17.37 -12.05
C ASP A 142 9.35 -16.69 -11.73
N LEU A 143 9.54 -15.46 -12.23
CA LEU A 143 10.72 -14.68 -11.89
C LEU A 143 10.66 -14.26 -10.42
N ALA A 144 9.52 -13.80 -9.93
CA ALA A 144 9.32 -13.42 -8.53
C ALA A 144 9.64 -14.60 -7.59
N ARG A 145 9.15 -15.80 -7.92
CA ARG A 145 9.46 -16.99 -7.11
C ARG A 145 10.96 -17.31 -7.08
N ARG A 146 11.66 -17.19 -8.19
CA ARG A 146 13.12 -17.40 -8.22
C ARG A 146 13.88 -16.36 -7.41
N LEU A 147 13.49 -15.08 -7.53
CA LEU A 147 14.17 -13.98 -6.82
C LEU A 147 13.87 -13.99 -5.31
N LEU A 148 12.65 -14.30 -4.92
CA LEU A 148 12.19 -14.22 -3.53
C LEU A 148 12.29 -15.56 -2.78
N GLY A 149 12.39 -16.68 -3.49
CA GLY A 149 12.64 -18.00 -2.91
C GLY A 149 11.46 -18.62 -2.15
N TYR A 150 10.22 -18.12 -2.35
CA TYR A 150 9.06 -18.68 -1.67
C TYR A 150 8.65 -20.05 -2.26
N PRO A 151 8.05 -20.96 -1.44
CA PRO A 151 7.66 -22.31 -1.86
C PRO A 151 6.65 -22.33 -3.00
N ALA A 152 6.52 -23.50 -3.65
CA ALA A 152 5.67 -23.66 -4.83
C ALA A 152 4.16 -23.51 -4.54
N ASP A 153 3.73 -23.77 -3.30
CA ASP A 153 2.36 -23.60 -2.81
C ASP A 153 2.05 -22.16 -2.36
N ARG A 154 2.99 -21.25 -2.57
CA ARG A 154 2.87 -19.84 -2.23
C ARG A 154 2.83 -18.97 -3.47
N HIS A 155 2.27 -17.78 -3.28
CA HIS A 155 2.05 -16.79 -4.32
C HIS A 155 2.43 -15.39 -3.82
N CYS A 156 2.96 -14.56 -4.70
CA CYS A 156 3.23 -13.16 -4.43
C CYS A 156 2.60 -12.32 -5.54
N GLU A 157 1.48 -11.67 -5.24
CA GLU A 157 0.80 -10.78 -6.18
C GLU A 157 1.29 -9.34 -6.09
N TYR A 158 1.74 -8.93 -4.90
CA TYR A 158 2.13 -7.54 -4.65
C TYR A 158 3.43 -7.42 -3.89
N LEU A 159 4.19 -6.38 -4.29
CA LEU A 159 5.25 -5.79 -3.48
C LEU A 159 4.75 -4.45 -2.93
N LEU A 160 5.22 -4.05 -1.76
CA LEU A 160 5.10 -2.69 -1.25
C LEU A 160 6.50 -2.08 -1.19
N SER A 161 6.76 -1.03 -1.95
CA SER A 161 7.98 -0.23 -1.80
C SER A 161 7.80 0.83 -0.73
N PHE A 162 8.83 1.05 0.08
CA PHE A 162 8.88 2.06 1.14
C PHE A 162 10.19 2.83 1.08
N GLY A 163 10.15 4.10 1.45
CA GLY A 163 11.31 4.97 1.57
C GLY A 163 10.90 6.39 1.95
N TYR A 164 11.83 7.16 2.46
CA TYR A 164 11.58 8.58 2.64
C TYR A 164 11.38 9.23 1.28
N PRO A 165 10.37 10.08 1.07
CA PRO A 165 10.16 10.73 -0.22
C PRO A 165 11.37 11.57 -0.63
N ALA A 166 11.75 11.54 -1.90
CA ALA A 166 12.77 12.46 -2.45
C ALA A 166 12.35 13.94 -2.32
N ASP A 167 11.04 14.18 -2.30
CA ASP A 167 10.42 15.47 -2.03
C ASP A 167 9.36 15.25 -0.94
N PRO A 168 9.60 15.69 0.32
CA PRO A 168 8.68 15.50 1.43
C PRO A 168 7.28 16.09 1.22
N ALA A 169 7.15 17.18 0.45
CA ALA A 169 5.85 17.78 0.16
C ALA A 169 4.90 16.81 -0.57
N ARG A 170 5.43 15.81 -1.26
CA ARG A 170 4.63 14.80 -1.97
C ARG A 170 3.77 13.92 -1.07
N LEU A 171 4.06 13.84 0.22
CA LEU A 171 3.22 13.09 1.16
C LEU A 171 1.84 13.72 1.36
N THR A 172 1.77 15.05 1.24
CA THR A 172 0.55 15.83 1.50
C THR A 172 -0.02 16.54 0.28
N ASP A 173 0.70 16.52 -0.85
CA ASP A 173 0.24 17.12 -2.11
C ASP A 173 -1.16 16.62 -2.49
N PRO A 174 -2.04 17.48 -2.98
CA PRO A 174 -3.30 17.04 -3.53
C PRO A 174 -3.08 16.14 -4.76
N PRO A 175 -4.00 15.22 -5.06
CA PRO A 175 -3.88 14.37 -6.24
C PRO A 175 -3.86 15.23 -7.52
N LYS A 176 -2.88 14.98 -8.40
CA LYS A 176 -2.69 15.76 -9.64
C LYS A 176 -3.78 15.53 -10.69
N ARG A 177 -4.42 14.36 -10.66
CA ARG A 177 -5.49 13.99 -11.59
C ARG A 177 -6.57 13.22 -10.85
N GLY A 178 -7.80 13.42 -11.30
CA GLY A 178 -8.96 12.77 -10.72
C GLY A 178 -9.26 13.31 -9.32
N GLY A 179 -9.86 12.51 -8.57
CA GLY A 179 -10.29 12.73 -7.21
C GLY A 179 -10.94 11.45 -6.74
N ARG A 180 -11.64 11.51 -5.64
CA ARG A 180 -12.54 10.41 -5.29
C ARG A 180 -13.87 10.65 -6.01
N ARG A 181 -14.49 9.58 -6.48
CA ARG A 181 -15.86 9.64 -6.96
C ARG A 181 -16.75 10.22 -5.85
N PRO A 182 -17.79 11.00 -6.17
CA PRO A 182 -18.77 11.42 -5.19
C PRO A 182 -19.32 10.23 -4.42
N LEU A 183 -19.57 10.41 -3.13
CA LEU A 183 -20.07 9.32 -2.29
C LEU A 183 -21.38 8.75 -2.82
N ALA A 184 -22.25 9.62 -3.32
CA ALA A 184 -23.53 9.23 -3.91
C ALA A 184 -23.42 8.32 -5.15
N ASP A 185 -22.24 8.31 -5.82
CA ASP A 185 -22.02 7.46 -6.98
C ASP A 185 -21.57 6.03 -6.62
N ILE A 186 -21.28 5.78 -5.36
CA ILE A 186 -20.71 4.51 -4.88
C ILE A 186 -21.46 3.93 -3.68
N VAL A 187 -22.42 4.66 -3.12
CA VAL A 187 -23.27 4.20 -2.02
C VAL A 187 -24.67 3.98 -2.54
N HIS A 188 -25.18 2.79 -2.37
CA HIS A 188 -26.54 2.40 -2.69
C HIS A 188 -27.20 1.88 -1.40
N GLU A 189 -28.34 2.42 -1.05
CA GLU A 189 -29.08 2.02 0.15
C GLU A 189 -29.96 0.80 -0.18
N GLU A 190 -29.86 -0.25 0.64
CA GLU A 190 -30.62 -1.50 0.58
C GLU A 190 -30.38 -2.35 -0.69
N ARG A 191 -30.18 -1.74 -1.86
CA ARG A 191 -29.98 -2.43 -3.14
C ARG A 191 -29.28 -1.50 -4.16
N TRP A 192 -28.76 -2.14 -5.20
CA TRP A 192 -28.11 -1.44 -6.32
C TRP A 192 -29.10 -0.57 -7.08
#